data_48b1976302009150ca20df23c9b47960
#
_entry.id   48b1976302009150ca20df23c9b47960
#
_cell.length_a   1.000
_cell.length_b   1.000
_cell.length_c   1.000
_cell.angle_alpha   90.00
_cell.angle_beta   90.00
_cell.angle_gamma   90.00
#
_symmetry.space_group_name_H-M   'P 1'
#
loop_
_entity.id
_entity.type
_entity.pdbx_description
1 polymer ?
#
loop_
_entity_poly.entity_id
_entity_poly.type
_entity_poly.pdbx_seq_one_letter_code
_entity_poly.pdbx_strand_id
1 'polypeptide(L)'
;ERLNLTMKTDYDLLQNLRFGASVFVGQNKNDSYLSDTDVFTNPSRYTRTVNPYLNAYNPDGSYAYDPDMTVNTGNTDVLDFNFLEERARTEYTLKTRSIKTIFDLDYRPVKGLKLYTQFGLQVDNSATEKMAQENTYFTRKYQLKSMVDQVVRLPKGGVIQNWNGDLSQYNWK
;
A
#
# COMPACT_ATOMS: atom_id res chain seq x y z
N GLU A 1 4.98 -11.60 -3.96
CA GLU A 1 5.14 -12.52 -5.11
C GLU A 1 5.96 -11.85 -6.20
N ARG A 2 6.85 -12.61 -6.84
CA ARG A 2 7.68 -12.09 -7.93
C ARG A 2 7.74 -13.10 -9.08
N LEU A 3 7.43 -12.64 -10.27
CA LEU A 3 7.56 -13.39 -11.51
C LEU A 3 8.51 -12.65 -12.44
N ASN A 4 9.51 -13.35 -12.98
CA ASN A 4 10.42 -12.81 -13.99
C ASN A 4 10.49 -13.78 -15.16
N LEU A 5 10.35 -13.25 -16.36
CA LEU A 5 10.54 -13.98 -17.61
C LEU A 5 11.59 -13.25 -18.44
N THR A 6 12.57 -14.00 -18.92
CA THR A 6 13.60 -13.48 -19.83
C THR A 6 13.62 -14.34 -21.08
N MET A 7 13.51 -13.69 -22.22
CA MET A 7 13.66 -14.32 -23.53
C MET A 7 14.80 -13.61 -24.26
N LYS A 8 15.67 -14.37 -24.87
CA LYS A 8 16.75 -13.86 -25.70
C LYS A 8 16.80 -14.65 -27.01
N THR A 9 16.96 -13.93 -28.10
CA THR A 9 17.18 -14.52 -29.40
C THR A 9 18.27 -13.76 -30.14
N ASP A 10 19.13 -14.49 -30.82
CA ASP A 10 20.17 -13.94 -31.69
C ASP A 10 19.96 -14.53 -33.08
N TYR A 11 20.06 -13.72 -34.11
CA TYR A 11 19.89 -14.14 -35.50
C TYR A 11 20.97 -13.54 -36.39
N ASP A 12 21.69 -14.39 -37.08
CA ASP A 12 22.68 -13.99 -38.07
C ASP A 12 21.99 -13.70 -39.40
N LEU A 13 21.77 -12.41 -39.69
CA LEU A 13 21.12 -11.93 -40.91
C LEU A 13 22.04 -12.14 -42.13
N LEU A 14 23.34 -11.92 -41.95
CA LEU A 14 24.38 -12.09 -42.93
C LEU A 14 25.62 -12.62 -42.20
N GLN A 15 26.66 -13.08 -42.94
CA GLN A 15 27.91 -13.55 -42.36
C GLN A 15 28.64 -12.47 -41.51
N ASN A 16 28.36 -11.23 -41.80
CA ASN A 16 28.94 -10.04 -41.14
C ASN A 16 27.95 -9.19 -40.36
N LEU A 17 26.69 -9.63 -40.23
CA LEU A 17 25.61 -8.88 -39.59
C LEU A 17 24.81 -9.81 -38.67
N ARG A 18 24.85 -9.53 -37.35
CA ARG A 18 24.06 -10.23 -36.33
C ARG A 18 23.07 -9.25 -35.69
N PHE A 19 21.87 -9.69 -35.52
CA PHE A 19 20.81 -9.03 -34.78
C PHE A 19 20.46 -9.83 -33.53
N GLY A 20 20.41 -9.18 -32.38
CA GLY A 20 19.94 -9.74 -31.11
C GLY A 20 18.69 -9.04 -30.65
N ALA A 21 17.79 -9.78 -30.02
CA ALA A 21 16.65 -9.23 -29.31
C ALA A 21 16.50 -9.91 -27.95
N SER A 22 16.33 -9.12 -26.91
CA SER A 22 16.10 -9.60 -25.55
C SER A 22 14.89 -8.94 -24.96
N VAL A 23 13.98 -9.72 -24.38
CA VAL A 23 12.78 -9.26 -23.71
C VAL A 23 12.81 -9.73 -22.26
N PHE A 24 12.66 -8.81 -21.34
CA PHE A 24 12.54 -9.04 -19.91
C PHE A 24 11.16 -8.58 -19.46
N VAL A 25 10.40 -9.47 -18.84
CA VAL A 25 9.11 -9.18 -18.24
C VAL A 25 9.20 -9.49 -16.77
N GLY A 26 8.95 -8.47 -15.94
CA GLY A 26 8.91 -8.60 -14.49
C GLY A 26 7.53 -8.22 -13.95
N GLN A 27 7.03 -8.99 -13.01
CA GLN A 27 5.88 -8.64 -12.19
C GLN A 27 6.24 -8.84 -10.73
N ASN A 28 6.00 -7.82 -9.92
CA ASN A 28 6.17 -7.88 -8.48
C ASN A 28 4.87 -7.46 -7.80
N LYS A 29 4.36 -8.30 -6.88
CA LYS A 29 3.24 -7.98 -6.00
C LYS A 29 3.76 -7.99 -4.58
N ASN A 30 3.61 -6.87 -3.89
CA ASN A 30 3.98 -6.71 -2.49
C ASN A 30 2.74 -6.31 -1.69
N ASP A 31 2.34 -7.19 -0.79
CA ASP A 31 1.24 -6.95 0.14
C ASP A 31 1.82 -6.48 1.47
N SER A 32 1.31 -5.39 1.98
CA SER A 32 1.78 -4.72 3.19
C SER A 32 0.61 -4.17 4.01
N TYR A 33 0.90 -3.35 4.99
CA TYR A 33 -0.10 -2.70 5.83
C TYR A 33 -0.62 -1.43 5.18
N LEU A 34 -1.84 -1.04 5.52
CA LEU A 34 -2.54 0.08 4.89
C LEU A 34 -1.81 1.42 5.02
N SER A 35 -1.12 1.67 6.13
CA SER A 35 -0.39 2.92 6.35
C SER A 35 0.89 2.72 7.14
N ASP A 36 1.99 3.20 6.60
CA ASP A 36 3.28 3.20 7.29
C ASP A 36 3.39 4.30 8.34
N THR A 37 2.58 5.33 8.24
CA THR A 37 2.63 6.52 9.09
C THR A 37 1.65 6.47 10.26
N ASP A 38 0.57 5.69 10.14
CA ASP A 38 -0.43 5.55 11.17
C ASP A 38 0.02 4.52 12.22
N VAL A 39 0.01 4.92 13.49
CA VAL A 39 0.37 4.06 14.63
C VAL A 39 -0.54 2.83 14.69
N PHE A 40 -1.81 3.00 14.36
CA PHE A 40 -2.84 1.96 14.51
C PHE A 40 -2.72 0.85 13.47
N THR A 41 -2.29 1.19 12.27
CA THR A 41 -2.16 0.23 11.17
C THR A 41 -0.75 -0.29 10.98
N ASN A 42 0.23 0.35 11.62
CA ASN A 42 1.63 -0.07 11.57
C ASN A 42 1.99 -0.96 12.77
N PRO A 43 2.22 -2.28 12.57
CA PRO A 43 2.52 -3.21 13.65
C PRO A 43 3.75 -2.84 14.46
N SER A 44 4.80 -2.38 13.79
CA SER A 44 6.06 -2.05 14.45
C SER A 44 5.96 -0.82 15.35
N ARG A 45 5.03 0.07 15.07
CA ARG A 45 4.75 1.23 15.93
C ARG A 45 3.85 0.85 17.09
N TYR A 46 2.76 0.14 16.79
CA TYR A 46 1.80 -0.27 17.81
C TYR A 46 2.43 -1.13 18.89
N THR A 47 3.25 -2.13 18.53
CA THR A 47 3.93 -3.00 19.50
C THR A 47 4.87 -2.29 20.46
N ARG A 48 5.27 -1.05 20.16
CA ARG A 48 6.10 -0.24 21.06
C ARG A 48 5.30 0.54 22.11
N THR A 49 4.01 0.73 21.85
CA THR A 49 3.14 1.59 22.65
C THR A 49 2.05 0.83 23.38
N VAL A 50 1.71 -0.37 22.90
CA VAL A 50 0.65 -1.20 23.47
C VAL A 50 1.05 -1.70 24.87
N ASN A 51 0.05 -1.78 25.75
CA ASN A 51 0.22 -2.40 27.04
C ASN A 51 0.52 -3.91 26.86
N PRO A 52 1.65 -4.43 27.37
CA PRO A 52 2.05 -5.83 27.20
C PRO A 52 1.09 -6.85 27.85
N TYR A 53 0.22 -6.40 28.75
CA TYR A 53 -0.80 -7.24 29.40
C TYR A 53 -2.14 -7.23 28.67
N LEU A 54 -2.26 -6.51 27.55
CA LEU A 54 -3.49 -6.48 26.76
C LEU A 54 -3.71 -7.81 26.06
N ASN A 55 -4.85 -8.43 26.29
CA ASN A 55 -5.27 -9.61 25.54
C ASN A 55 -5.84 -9.17 24.17
N ALA A 56 -5.48 -9.89 23.11
CA ALA A 56 -6.01 -9.62 21.77
C ALA A 56 -7.44 -10.12 21.59
N TYR A 57 -7.83 -11.11 22.40
CA TYR A 57 -9.14 -11.75 22.35
C TYR A 57 -9.76 -11.85 23.76
N ASN A 58 -11.06 -11.72 23.81
CA ASN A 58 -11.86 -12.04 24.98
C ASN A 58 -11.95 -13.57 25.19
N PRO A 59 -12.35 -14.03 26.37
CA PRO A 59 -12.53 -15.47 26.63
C PRO A 59 -13.55 -16.18 25.72
N ASP A 60 -14.48 -15.42 25.13
CA ASP A 60 -15.48 -15.90 24.17
C ASP A 60 -14.96 -15.96 22.71
N GLY A 61 -13.71 -15.56 22.49
CA GLY A 61 -13.08 -15.55 21.16
C GLY A 61 -13.35 -14.29 20.34
N SER A 62 -14.12 -13.33 20.86
CA SER A 62 -14.28 -12.01 20.22
C SER A 62 -13.02 -11.16 20.37
N TYR A 63 -12.87 -10.13 19.54
CA TYR A 63 -11.75 -9.19 19.66
C TYR A 63 -11.86 -8.39 20.95
N ALA A 64 -10.78 -8.32 21.72
CA ALA A 64 -10.67 -7.42 22.85
C ALA A 64 -10.11 -6.06 22.37
N TYR A 65 -10.81 -5.00 22.71
CA TYR A 65 -10.42 -3.67 22.28
C TYR A 65 -9.45 -3.01 23.26
N ASP A 66 -8.50 -2.27 22.70
CA ASP A 66 -7.49 -1.56 23.48
C ASP A 66 -8.11 -0.31 24.14
N PRO A 67 -8.22 -0.26 25.47
CA PRO A 67 -8.82 0.87 26.15
C PRO A 67 -8.03 2.17 26.01
N ASP A 68 -6.71 2.07 25.84
CA ASP A 68 -5.83 3.23 25.68
C ASP A 68 -5.95 3.87 24.30
N MET A 69 -6.39 3.07 23.33
CA MET A 69 -6.57 3.48 21.94
C MET A 69 -8.03 3.76 21.58
N THR A 70 -8.94 3.38 22.45
CA THR A 70 -10.36 3.62 22.27
C THR A 70 -10.65 5.10 22.42
N VAL A 71 -11.16 5.72 21.35
CA VAL A 71 -11.58 7.12 21.40
C VAL A 71 -13.05 7.17 21.75
N ASN A 72 -13.36 7.66 22.93
CA ASN A 72 -14.72 7.91 23.35
C ASN A 72 -15.11 9.34 22.96
N THR A 73 -16.01 9.47 22.01
CA THR A 73 -16.52 10.77 21.54
C THR A 73 -17.62 11.36 22.45
N GLY A 74 -17.85 10.76 23.61
CA GLY A 74 -18.85 11.23 24.59
C GLY A 74 -20.29 10.84 24.24
N ASN A 75 -20.52 10.24 23.12
CA ASN A 75 -21.78 9.65 22.70
C ASN A 75 -21.50 8.32 22.00
N THR A 76 -22.30 7.38 22.08
CA THR A 76 -22.32 5.99 21.61
C THR A 76 -21.33 5.50 20.52
N ASP A 77 -20.68 6.41 19.81
CA ASP A 77 -19.74 6.06 18.74
C ASP A 77 -18.33 5.95 19.31
N VAL A 78 -18.02 4.79 19.82
CA VAL A 78 -16.69 4.44 20.30
C VAL A 78 -15.87 3.98 19.11
N LEU A 79 -14.72 4.61 18.90
CA LEU A 79 -13.73 4.10 17.96
C LEU A 79 -12.92 3.00 18.65
N ASP A 80 -13.49 1.81 18.68
CA ASP A 80 -12.82 0.64 19.20
C ASP A 80 -11.65 0.25 18.29
N PHE A 81 -10.54 -0.09 18.89
CA PHE A 81 -9.36 -0.53 18.18
C PHE A 81 -8.89 -1.90 18.67
N ASN A 82 -8.75 -2.82 17.73
CA ASN A 82 -8.01 -4.06 17.93
C ASN A 82 -7.05 -4.24 16.75
N PHE A 83 -5.79 -4.41 17.05
CA PHE A 83 -4.76 -4.50 16.04
C PHE A 83 -4.92 -5.70 15.08
N LEU A 84 -5.33 -6.86 15.60
CA LEU A 84 -5.53 -8.06 14.79
C LEU A 84 -6.74 -7.93 13.88
N GLU A 85 -7.83 -7.33 14.37
CA GLU A 85 -9.00 -7.03 13.57
C GLU A 85 -8.67 -6.05 12.45
N GLU A 86 -7.97 -4.97 12.78
CA GLU A 86 -7.55 -3.97 11.80
C GLU A 86 -6.67 -4.57 10.71
N ARG A 87 -5.68 -5.37 11.11
CA ARG A 87 -4.81 -6.08 10.17
C ARG A 87 -5.55 -7.06 9.26
N ALA A 88 -6.55 -7.76 9.78
CA ALA A 88 -7.32 -8.73 9.01
C ALA A 88 -8.25 -8.08 7.98
N ARG A 89 -8.63 -6.82 8.21
CA ARG A 89 -9.64 -6.10 7.42
C ARG A 89 -9.07 -4.95 6.60
N THR A 90 -7.75 -4.74 6.62
CA THR A 90 -7.06 -3.72 5.81
C THR A 90 -6.01 -4.36 4.92
N GLU A 91 -5.87 -3.86 3.72
CA GLU A 91 -4.89 -4.33 2.75
C GLU A 91 -4.24 -3.15 2.01
N TYR A 92 -2.93 -3.25 1.83
CA TYR A 92 -2.15 -2.38 0.98
C TYR A 92 -1.36 -3.24 0.00
N THR A 93 -1.72 -3.17 -1.27
CA THR A 93 -1.06 -3.93 -2.31
C THR A 93 -0.36 -3.00 -3.29
N LEU A 94 0.93 -3.23 -3.49
CA LEU A 94 1.73 -2.60 -4.54
C LEU A 94 2.01 -3.62 -5.64
N LYS A 95 1.48 -3.37 -6.84
CA LYS A 95 1.72 -4.17 -8.04
C LYS A 95 2.63 -3.38 -8.97
N THR A 96 3.79 -3.93 -9.28
CA THR A 96 4.73 -3.34 -10.25
C THR A 96 4.91 -4.30 -11.42
N ARG A 97 4.74 -3.80 -12.62
CA ARG A 97 5.02 -4.52 -13.87
C ARG A 97 6.09 -3.78 -14.64
N SER A 98 7.09 -4.49 -15.09
CA SER A 98 8.22 -3.97 -15.86
C SER A 98 8.40 -4.78 -17.12
N ILE A 99 8.47 -4.11 -18.25
CA ILE A 99 8.80 -4.71 -19.53
C ILE A 99 10.01 -3.95 -20.07
N LYS A 100 11.09 -4.70 -20.32
CA LYS A 100 12.31 -4.15 -20.92
C LYS A 100 12.64 -4.96 -22.17
N THR A 101 12.77 -4.26 -23.29
CA THR A 101 13.18 -4.84 -24.56
C THR A 101 14.48 -4.21 -25.00
N ILE A 102 15.42 -5.04 -25.40
CA ILE A 102 16.75 -4.62 -25.87
C ILE A 102 16.96 -5.25 -27.24
N PHE A 103 17.37 -4.41 -28.19
CA PHE A 103 17.78 -4.83 -29.53
C PHE A 103 19.27 -4.53 -29.67
N ASP A 104 20.00 -5.52 -30.18
CA ASP A 104 21.44 -5.44 -30.43
C ASP A 104 21.70 -5.62 -31.92
N LEU A 105 22.64 -4.83 -32.45
CA LEU A 105 23.13 -5.00 -33.81
C LEU A 105 24.66 -5.02 -33.82
N ASP A 106 25.25 -6.11 -34.33
CA ASP A 106 26.69 -6.31 -34.49
C ASP A 106 26.96 -6.39 -36.00
N TYR A 107 27.67 -5.42 -36.54
CA TYR A 107 27.98 -5.34 -37.95
C TYR A 107 29.51 -5.24 -38.17
N ARG A 108 30.03 -6.10 -39.01
CA ARG A 108 31.46 -6.20 -39.33
C ARG A 108 31.70 -6.00 -40.83
N PRO A 109 31.73 -4.76 -41.32
CA PRO A 109 31.80 -4.46 -42.74
C PRO A 109 33.09 -4.90 -43.39
N VAL A 110 34.22 -4.78 -42.65
CA VAL A 110 35.57 -5.15 -43.15
C VAL A 110 36.39 -5.76 -42.01
N LYS A 111 37.46 -6.48 -42.36
CA LYS A 111 38.37 -7.03 -41.31
C LYS A 111 38.96 -5.92 -40.45
N GLY A 112 38.83 -6.05 -39.15
CA GLY A 112 39.32 -5.09 -38.17
C GLY A 112 38.35 -4.01 -37.76
N LEU A 113 37.18 -3.88 -38.42
CA LEU A 113 36.14 -2.90 -38.03
C LEU A 113 34.88 -3.65 -37.52
N LYS A 114 34.51 -3.35 -36.30
CA LYS A 114 33.27 -3.82 -35.64
C LYS A 114 32.43 -2.61 -35.23
N LEU A 115 31.22 -2.57 -35.73
CA LEU A 115 30.19 -1.60 -35.31
C LEU A 115 29.17 -2.34 -34.45
N TYR A 116 28.97 -1.86 -33.24
CA TYR A 116 27.98 -2.38 -32.32
C TYR A 116 27.04 -1.26 -31.88
N THR A 117 25.75 -1.51 -31.96
CA THR A 117 24.73 -0.62 -31.43
C THR A 117 23.70 -1.38 -30.64
N GLN A 118 23.18 -0.72 -29.62
CA GLN A 118 22.15 -1.29 -28.76
C GLN A 118 21.06 -0.25 -28.54
N PHE A 119 19.82 -0.68 -28.69
CA PHE A 119 18.63 0.12 -28.42
C PHE A 119 17.77 -0.57 -27.37
N GLY A 120 17.42 0.13 -26.30
CA GLY A 120 16.62 -0.40 -25.22
C GLY A 120 15.37 0.45 -24.98
N LEU A 121 14.24 -0.25 -24.79
CA LEU A 121 12.97 0.34 -24.33
C LEU A 121 12.59 -0.29 -23.01
N GLN A 122 12.20 0.52 -22.03
CA GLN A 122 11.68 0.05 -20.77
C GLN A 122 10.40 0.79 -20.41
N VAL A 123 9.40 0.01 -20.00
CA VAL A 123 8.12 0.53 -19.52
C VAL A 123 7.85 -0.10 -18.17
N ASP A 124 7.72 0.76 -17.15
CA ASP A 124 7.38 0.37 -15.79
C ASP A 124 6.00 0.94 -15.44
N ASN A 125 5.13 0.07 -14.94
CA ASN A 125 3.81 0.44 -14.47
C ASN A 125 3.65 -0.02 -13.02
N SER A 126 3.38 0.93 -12.11
CA SER A 126 3.16 0.66 -10.71
C SER A 126 1.75 1.09 -10.32
N ALA A 127 0.99 0.16 -9.76
CA ALA A 127 -0.35 0.40 -9.24
C ALA A 127 -0.35 0.12 -7.74
N THR A 128 -0.87 1.09 -6.98
CA THR A 128 -1.07 0.96 -5.52
C THR A 128 -2.56 0.85 -5.24
N GLU A 129 -2.94 -0.18 -4.52
CA GLU A 129 -4.29 -0.44 -4.09
C GLU A 129 -4.34 -0.42 -2.56
N LYS A 130 -5.24 0.36 -2.00
CA LYS A 130 -5.48 0.45 -0.56
C LYS A 130 -6.93 0.09 -0.29
N MET A 131 -7.14 -0.91 0.53
CA MET A 131 -8.47 -1.37 0.92
C MET A 131 -8.60 -1.36 2.43
N ALA A 132 -9.70 -0.81 2.91
CA ALA A 132 -10.15 -0.91 4.29
C ALA A 132 -11.63 -1.24 4.31
N GLN A 133 -12.03 -2.27 5.04
CA GLN A 133 -13.43 -2.62 5.21
C GLN A 133 -14.15 -1.59 6.08
N GLU A 134 -15.47 -1.50 5.93
CA GLU A 134 -16.30 -0.47 6.58
C GLU A 134 -16.16 -0.45 8.11
N ASN A 135 -16.01 -1.60 8.74
CA ASN A 135 -15.93 -1.73 10.19
C ASN A 135 -14.52 -1.57 10.77
N THR A 136 -13.54 -1.16 9.98
CA THR A 136 -12.19 -0.92 10.48
C THR A 136 -12.11 0.39 11.26
N TYR A 137 -11.18 0.47 12.21
CA TYR A 137 -10.85 1.72 12.90
C TYR A 137 -10.49 2.83 11.91
N PHE A 138 -9.71 2.49 10.87
CA PHE A 138 -9.32 3.43 9.82
C PHE A 138 -10.54 4.05 9.13
N THR A 139 -11.50 3.22 8.69
CA THR A 139 -12.70 3.70 7.99
C THR A 139 -13.62 4.48 8.92
N ARG A 140 -13.87 3.99 10.15
CA ARG A 140 -14.68 4.70 11.14
C ARG A 140 -14.07 6.05 11.53
N LYS A 141 -12.76 6.11 11.72
CA LYS A 141 -12.03 7.35 11.96
C LYS A 141 -12.15 8.32 10.78
N TYR A 142 -12.08 7.81 9.56
CA TYR A 142 -12.26 8.61 8.35
C TYR A 142 -13.70 9.14 8.24
N GLN A 143 -14.70 8.31 8.47
CA GLN A 143 -16.11 8.69 8.49
C GLN A 143 -16.37 9.77 9.53
N LEU A 144 -15.88 9.57 10.77
CA LEU A 144 -16.05 10.55 11.84
C LEU A 144 -15.46 11.91 11.47
N LYS A 145 -14.29 11.90 10.84
CA LYS A 145 -13.65 13.13 10.34
C LYS A 145 -14.43 13.79 9.21
N SER A 146 -15.22 13.01 8.51
CA SER A 146 -16.01 13.40 7.35
C SER A 146 -17.39 13.95 7.68
N MET A 147 -17.87 13.76 8.88
CA MET A 147 -19.19 14.22 9.28
C MET A 147 -19.27 15.75 9.22
N VAL A 148 -20.37 16.25 8.64
CA VAL A 148 -20.63 17.69 8.52
C VAL A 148 -20.84 18.31 9.89
N ASP A 149 -21.49 17.59 10.82
CA ASP A 149 -21.64 18.01 12.20
C ASP A 149 -20.60 17.30 13.06
N GLN A 150 -19.47 17.96 13.27
CA GLN A 150 -18.39 17.45 14.12
C GLN A 150 -18.52 17.87 15.59
N VAL A 151 -19.70 18.31 15.97
CA VAL A 151 -20.02 18.70 17.33
C VAL A 151 -20.82 17.59 18.01
N VAL A 152 -20.22 16.94 18.99
CA VAL A 152 -20.91 15.96 19.82
C VAL A 152 -21.76 16.70 20.82
N ARG A 153 -23.08 16.51 20.75
CA ARG A 153 -24.04 17.11 21.68
C ARG A 153 -24.26 16.19 22.87
N LEU A 154 -23.92 16.66 24.04
CA LEU A 154 -24.18 15.92 25.27
C LEU A 154 -25.66 15.90 25.62
N PRO A 155 -26.18 14.84 26.25
CA PRO A 155 -27.59 14.73 26.64
C PRO A 155 -28.12 15.87 27.55
N LYS A 156 -27.23 16.59 28.23
CA LYS A 156 -27.54 17.71 29.10
C LYS A 156 -27.31 19.10 28.46
N GLY A 157 -27.23 19.15 27.12
CA GLY A 157 -27.04 20.41 26.40
C GLY A 157 -25.62 20.93 26.32
N GLY A 158 -24.63 20.16 26.77
CA GLY A 158 -23.23 20.46 26.55
C GLY A 158 -22.81 20.10 25.12
N VAL A 159 -21.79 20.78 24.62
CA VAL A 159 -21.22 20.56 23.29
C VAL A 159 -19.73 20.21 23.45
N ILE A 160 -19.32 19.07 22.92
CA ILE A 160 -17.91 18.74 22.82
C ILE A 160 -17.49 18.91 21.36
N GLN A 161 -16.50 19.75 21.12
CA GLN A 161 -15.88 19.79 19.81
C GLN A 161 -15.21 18.45 19.51
N ASN A 162 -15.25 18.06 18.24
CA ASN A 162 -14.56 16.86 17.78
C ASN A 162 -13.12 16.87 18.30
N TRP A 163 -12.65 15.71 18.72
CA TRP A 163 -11.32 15.46 19.26
C TRP A 163 -10.14 15.98 18.41
N ASN A 164 -10.35 16.26 17.13
CA ASN A 164 -9.32 16.84 16.25
C ASN A 164 -9.31 18.38 16.25
N GLY A 165 -10.35 19.05 16.72
CA GLY A 165 -10.44 20.52 16.79
C GLY A 165 -10.31 21.27 15.47
N ASP A 166 -9.95 20.62 14.38
CA ASP A 166 -9.67 21.25 13.11
C ASP A 166 -10.51 20.64 11.97
N LEU A 167 -11.60 21.33 11.65
CA LEU A 167 -12.50 21.00 10.54
C LEU A 167 -11.97 21.40 9.18
N SER A 168 -10.96 22.28 9.16
CA SER A 168 -10.43 22.86 7.92
C SER A 168 -9.71 21.84 7.04
N GLN A 169 -9.30 20.71 7.60
CA GLN A 169 -8.60 19.66 6.87
C GLN A 169 -9.51 18.76 6.02
N TYR A 170 -10.83 18.86 6.18
CA TYR A 170 -11.80 17.99 5.53
C TYR A 170 -12.75 18.80 4.65
N ASN A 171 -12.30 19.09 3.43
CA ASN A 171 -13.16 19.63 2.40
C ASN A 171 -14.04 18.52 1.82
N TRP A 172 -15.31 18.53 2.15
CA TRP A 172 -16.33 17.73 1.48
C TRP A 172 -16.80 18.45 0.24
N LYS A 173 -16.60 17.82 -0.88
CA LYS A 173 -17.30 18.17 -2.11
C LYS A 173 -18.37 17.13 -2.37
#